data_0b3b7b7781b9151861019fd5b6b91dc8
#
_entry.id   0b3b7b7781b9151861019fd5b6b91dc8
#
_cell.length_a   1.000
_cell.length_b   1.000
_cell.length_c   1.000
_cell.angle_alpha   90.00
_cell.angle_beta   90.00
_cell.angle_gamma   90.00
#
_symmetry.space_group_name_H-M   'P 1'
#
loop_
_entity.id
_entity.type
_entity.pdbx_description
1 polymer ?
#
loop_
_entity_poly.entity_id
_entity_poly.type
_entity_poly.pdbx_seq_one_letter_code
_entity_poly.pdbx_strand_id
1 'polypeptide(L)'
;QMALEWGPDGIRVNTVSPGPTATPMAAAYDDPAIREQRASTIPLRRISEPQDIAATVAFLLGPGGRGITGTDILVDGGMGLTTMQLSGAALGRMKS
;
A
#
# COMPACT_ATOMS: atom_id res chain seq x y z
N GLN A 1 -20.91 -2.76 5.11
CA GLN A 1 -19.74 -3.06 4.32
C GLN A 1 -20.10 -3.20 2.85
N MET A 2 -19.59 -2.29 2.03
CA MET A 2 -19.99 -2.18 0.62
C MET A 2 -19.71 -3.45 -0.17
N ALA A 3 -18.59 -4.12 0.07
CA ALA A 3 -18.26 -5.35 -0.66
C ALA A 3 -19.27 -6.47 -0.36
N LEU A 4 -19.73 -6.55 0.88
CA LEU A 4 -20.73 -7.54 1.25
C LEU A 4 -22.11 -7.22 0.66
N GLU A 5 -22.48 -5.95 0.66
CA GLU A 5 -23.79 -5.53 0.14
C GLU A 5 -23.88 -5.67 -1.37
N TRP A 6 -22.82 -5.31 -2.09
CA TRP A 6 -22.84 -5.21 -3.55
C TRP A 6 -22.27 -6.42 -4.26
N GLY A 7 -21.62 -7.32 -3.51
CA GLY A 7 -21.07 -8.55 -4.09
C GLY A 7 -22.11 -9.38 -4.84
N PRO A 8 -23.32 -9.63 -4.28
CA PRO A 8 -24.34 -10.38 -5.00
C PRO A 8 -24.78 -9.75 -6.33
N ASP A 9 -24.59 -8.44 -6.49
CA ASP A 9 -24.89 -7.73 -7.73
C ASP A 9 -23.70 -7.72 -8.71
N GLY A 10 -22.64 -8.45 -8.40
CA GLY A 10 -21.45 -8.49 -9.24
C GLY A 10 -20.55 -7.28 -9.13
N ILE A 11 -20.72 -6.48 -8.09
CA ILE A 11 -19.91 -5.27 -7.87
C ILE A 11 -18.79 -5.58 -6.90
N ARG A 12 -17.56 -5.32 -7.30
CA ARG A 12 -16.38 -5.48 -6.46
C ARG A 12 -15.96 -4.13 -5.91
N VAL A 13 -15.56 -4.12 -4.64
CA VAL A 13 -15.09 -2.90 -3.95
C VAL A 13 -13.78 -3.21 -3.26
N ASN A 14 -12.73 -2.59 -3.71
CA ASN A 14 -11.40 -2.74 -3.12
C ASN A 14 -10.79 -1.37 -2.86
N THR A 15 -9.82 -1.32 -1.98
CA THR A 15 -9.06 -0.13 -1.67
C THR A 15 -7.60 -0.35 -2.04
N VAL A 16 -6.95 0.69 -2.54
CA VAL A 16 -5.51 0.70 -2.73
C VAL A 16 -4.95 1.84 -1.88
N SER A 17 -4.08 1.51 -0.94
CA SER A 17 -3.51 2.48 -0.01
C SER A 17 -2.03 2.67 -0.32
N PRO A 18 -1.64 3.81 -0.89
CA PRO A 18 -0.24 4.09 -1.16
C PRO A 18 0.50 4.52 0.10
N GLY A 19 1.80 4.27 0.13
CA GLY A 19 2.71 4.89 1.08
C GLY A 19 3.35 6.14 0.47
N PRO A 20 4.56 6.54 0.95
CA PRO A 20 5.27 7.65 0.36
C PRO A 20 5.50 7.42 -1.13
N THR A 21 5.01 8.35 -1.94
CA THR A 21 5.00 8.22 -3.40
C THR A 21 5.56 9.49 -4.01
N ALA A 22 6.43 9.31 -5.01
CA ALA A 22 7.03 10.42 -5.73
C ALA A 22 6.01 11.01 -6.69
N THR A 23 5.38 12.09 -6.29
CA THR A 23 4.39 12.83 -7.10
C THR A 23 4.83 14.28 -7.25
N PRO A 24 4.28 15.03 -8.21
CA PRO A 24 4.57 16.46 -8.31
C PRO A 24 4.27 17.24 -7.03
N MET A 25 3.31 16.79 -6.23
CA MET A 25 2.96 17.44 -4.96
C MET A 25 3.95 17.10 -3.85
N ALA A 26 4.78 16.08 -4.03
CA ALA A 26 5.80 15.67 -3.08
C ALA A 26 7.18 16.11 -3.58
N ALA A 27 7.32 17.39 -3.90
CA ALA A 27 8.55 17.94 -4.50
C ALA A 27 9.80 17.74 -3.64
N ALA A 28 9.66 17.52 -2.33
CA ALA A 28 10.79 17.22 -1.45
C ALA A 28 11.53 15.96 -1.90
N TYR A 29 10.86 15.03 -2.56
CA TYR A 29 11.48 13.80 -3.04
C TYR A 29 12.33 14.02 -4.30
N ASP A 30 12.34 15.21 -4.85
CA ASP A 30 13.27 15.58 -5.94
C ASP A 30 14.69 15.82 -5.40
N ASP A 31 14.83 16.09 -4.09
CA ASP A 31 16.13 16.18 -3.45
C ASP A 31 16.64 14.77 -3.13
N PRO A 32 17.77 14.34 -3.75
CA PRO A 32 18.26 12.97 -3.55
C PRO A 32 18.53 12.63 -2.08
N ALA A 33 18.99 13.59 -1.29
CA ALA A 33 19.29 13.35 0.12
C ALA A 33 18.02 13.09 0.93
N ILE A 34 16.97 13.87 0.68
CA ILE A 34 15.70 13.69 1.36
C ILE A 34 15.05 12.38 0.91
N ARG A 35 15.10 12.10 -0.37
CA ARG A 35 14.56 10.86 -0.93
C ARG A 35 15.23 9.64 -0.32
N GLU A 36 16.54 9.65 -0.22
CA GLU A 36 17.31 8.57 0.38
C GLU A 36 16.98 8.38 1.85
N GLN A 37 16.89 9.48 2.59
CA GLN A 37 16.54 9.44 4.01
C GLN A 37 15.16 8.82 4.22
N ARG A 38 14.18 9.23 3.42
CA ARG A 38 12.82 8.67 3.50
C ARG A 38 12.80 7.20 3.11
N ALA A 39 13.49 6.87 2.02
CA ALA A 39 13.56 5.49 1.56
C ALA A 39 14.18 4.57 2.61
N SER A 40 15.13 5.06 3.40
CA SER A 40 15.78 4.25 4.43
C SER A 40 14.83 3.77 5.53
N THR A 41 13.69 4.43 5.70
CA THR A 41 12.66 4.05 6.70
C THR A 41 11.65 3.04 6.15
N ILE A 42 11.69 2.77 4.85
CA ILE A 42 10.74 1.88 4.18
C ILE A 42 11.40 0.49 4.03
N PRO A 43 10.71 -0.60 4.37
CA PRO A 43 11.30 -1.94 4.25
C PRO A 43 11.90 -2.26 2.88
N LEU A 44 11.25 -1.87 1.78
CA LEU A 44 11.82 -2.07 0.44
C LEU A 44 12.89 -1.05 0.06
N ARG A 45 13.16 -0.09 0.94
CA ARG A 45 14.21 0.93 0.74
C ARG A 45 14.01 1.75 -0.52
N ARG A 46 12.76 2.02 -0.88
CA ARG A 46 12.44 2.85 -2.03
C ARG A 46 11.15 3.61 -1.82
N ILE A 47 11.08 4.81 -2.38
CA ILE A 47 9.85 5.59 -2.50
C ILE A 47 9.07 5.00 -3.68
N SER A 48 7.76 4.80 -3.49
CA SER A 48 6.90 4.31 -4.57
C SER A 48 6.80 5.34 -5.69
N GLU A 49 6.62 4.84 -6.90
CA GLU A 49 6.34 5.67 -8.06
C GLU A 49 4.83 5.62 -8.35
N PRO A 50 4.25 6.65 -9.00
CA PRO A 50 2.82 6.61 -9.37
C PRO A 50 2.45 5.37 -10.17
N GLN A 51 3.37 4.85 -10.97
CA GLN A 51 3.15 3.65 -11.77
C GLN A 51 2.93 2.41 -10.92
N ASP A 52 3.51 2.35 -9.72
CA ASP A 52 3.32 1.22 -8.81
C ASP A 52 1.86 1.16 -8.35
N ILE A 53 1.28 2.32 -8.06
CA ILE A 53 -0.11 2.42 -7.65
C ILE A 53 -1.02 2.13 -8.85
N ALA A 54 -0.73 2.75 -9.99
CA ALA A 54 -1.53 2.60 -11.20
C ALA A 54 -1.56 1.14 -11.67
N ALA A 55 -0.43 0.43 -11.62
CA ALA A 55 -0.37 -0.98 -12.01
C ALA A 55 -1.24 -1.86 -11.10
N THR A 56 -1.27 -1.56 -9.81
CA THR A 56 -2.12 -2.29 -8.86
C THR A 56 -3.60 -2.07 -9.16
N VAL A 57 -3.99 -0.83 -9.41
CA VAL A 57 -5.37 -0.50 -9.76
C VAL A 57 -5.76 -1.19 -11.06
N ALA A 58 -4.89 -1.15 -12.07
CA ALA A 58 -5.14 -1.79 -13.37
C ALA A 58 -5.32 -3.30 -13.21
N PHE A 59 -4.52 -3.95 -12.38
CA PHE A 59 -4.67 -5.38 -12.08
C PHE A 59 -6.05 -5.67 -11.47
N LEU A 60 -6.46 -4.88 -10.49
CA LEU A 60 -7.76 -5.08 -9.83
C LEU A 60 -8.93 -4.88 -10.79
N LEU A 61 -8.82 -3.94 -11.72
CA LEU A 61 -9.86 -3.65 -12.70
C LEU A 61 -9.89 -4.65 -13.84
N GLY A 62 -8.80 -5.37 -14.08
CA GLY A 62 -8.67 -6.32 -15.15
C GLY A 62 -9.17 -7.72 -14.78
N PRO A 63 -9.00 -8.68 -15.70
CA PRO A 63 -9.45 -10.06 -15.48
C PRO A 63 -8.81 -10.73 -14.27
N GLY A 64 -7.56 -10.36 -13.93
CA GLY A 64 -6.87 -10.92 -12.78
C GLY A 64 -7.51 -10.55 -11.45
N GLY A 65 -8.24 -9.45 -11.40
CA GLY A 65 -8.92 -9.00 -10.18
C GLY A 65 -10.35 -9.52 -10.00
N ARG A 66 -10.84 -10.30 -10.91
CA ARG A 66 -12.28 -10.71 -10.91
C ARG A 66 -12.70 -11.46 -9.66
N GLY A 67 -11.78 -12.10 -8.99
CA GLY A 67 -12.06 -12.83 -7.74
C GLY A 67 -11.73 -12.05 -6.48
N ILE A 68 -11.44 -10.76 -6.59
CA ILE A 68 -10.96 -9.95 -5.47
C ILE A 68 -11.99 -8.87 -5.14
N THR A 69 -12.50 -8.90 -3.92
CA THR A 69 -13.36 -7.85 -3.39
C THR A 69 -13.19 -7.76 -1.89
N GLY A 70 -13.46 -6.59 -1.32
CA GLY A 70 -13.39 -6.36 0.11
C GLY A 70 -11.97 -6.29 0.66
N THR A 71 -10.97 -6.11 -0.18
CA THR A 71 -9.57 -6.09 0.26
C THR A 71 -9.00 -4.67 0.21
N ASP A 72 -7.99 -4.44 1.04
CA ASP A 72 -7.15 -3.24 0.99
C ASP A 72 -5.75 -3.68 0.64
N ILE A 73 -5.24 -3.21 -0.48
CA ILE A 73 -3.90 -3.53 -0.95
C ILE A 73 -2.98 -2.36 -0.61
N LEU A 74 -1.98 -2.64 0.20
CA LEU A 74 -0.98 -1.65 0.59
C LEU A 74 0.13 -1.63 -0.46
N VAL A 75 0.34 -0.47 -1.09
CA VAL A 75 1.43 -0.25 -2.03
C VAL A 75 2.36 0.78 -1.40
N ASP A 76 3.03 0.35 -0.35
CA ASP A 76 3.78 1.23 0.55
C ASP A 76 5.20 0.73 0.83
N GLY A 77 5.67 -0.24 0.07
CA GLY A 77 7.00 -0.82 0.29
C GLY A 77 7.14 -1.54 1.63
N GLY A 78 6.04 -1.86 2.27
CA GLY A 78 6.03 -2.51 3.59
C GLY A 78 6.02 -1.54 4.76
N MET A 79 5.87 -0.24 4.52
CA MET A 79 5.91 0.77 5.58
C MET A 79 4.86 0.55 6.66
N GLY A 80 3.66 0.11 6.29
CA GLY A 80 2.61 -0.21 7.25
C GLY A 80 3.01 -1.27 8.26
N LEU A 81 3.88 -2.18 7.86
CA LEU A 81 4.39 -3.22 8.74
C LEU A 81 5.31 -2.67 9.83
N THR A 82 6.04 -1.57 9.56
CA THR A 82 6.90 -0.96 10.56
C THR A 82 6.10 -0.40 11.72
N THR A 83 4.96 0.21 11.43
CA THR A 83 4.04 0.69 12.48
C THR A 83 3.47 -0.49 13.26
N MET A 84 3.05 -1.54 12.58
CA MET A 84 2.58 -2.76 13.22
C MET A 84 3.67 -3.43 14.04
N GLN A 85 4.89 -3.41 13.57
CA GLN A 85 6.03 -3.96 14.27
C GLN A 85 6.31 -3.22 15.57
N LEU A 86 6.23 -1.90 15.54
CA LEU A 86 6.40 -1.08 16.74
C LEU A 86 5.32 -1.34 17.78
N SER A 87 4.05 -1.43 17.36
CA SER A 87 2.96 -1.79 18.25
C SER A 87 2.96 -3.28 18.57
N GLY A 88 3.41 -4.10 17.64
CA GLY A 88 3.42 -5.55 17.75
C GLY A 88 4.66 -6.12 18.42
N ALA A 89 5.66 -5.31 18.76
CA ALA A 89 6.85 -5.79 19.45
C ALA A 89 6.48 -6.49 20.77
N ALA A 90 5.55 -5.91 21.52
CA ALA A 90 5.02 -6.51 22.72
C ALA A 90 4.22 -7.78 22.42
N LEU A 91 3.38 -7.72 21.38
CA LEU A 91 2.58 -8.88 20.94
C LEU A 91 3.47 -10.00 20.41
N GLY A 92 4.50 -9.65 19.66
CA GLY A 92 5.46 -10.62 19.16
C GLY A 92 6.17 -11.36 20.27
N ARG A 93 6.53 -10.67 21.33
CA ARG A 93 7.12 -11.28 22.53
C ARG A 93 6.17 -12.20 23.25
N MET A 94 4.88 -11.91 23.18
CA MET A 94 3.85 -12.74 23.80
C MET A 94 3.60 -14.04 23.01
N LYS A 95 3.90 -14.04 21.71
CA LYS A 95 3.71 -15.19 20.85
C LYS A 95 4.90 -16.14 20.82
N SER A 96 6.05 -15.64 21.15
CA SER A 96 7.28 -16.44 21.20
C SER A 96 7.58 -16.96 22.62
#